data_377bba9142652eedffe47671babf7ca5
#
_entry.id   377bba9142652eedffe47671babf7ca5
#
_cell.length_a   1.000
_cell.length_b   1.000
_cell.length_c   1.000
_cell.angle_alpha   90.00
_cell.angle_beta   90.00
_cell.angle_gamma   90.00
#
_symmetry.space_group_name_H-M   'P 1'
#
loop_
_entity.id
_entity.type
_entity.pdbx_description
1 polymer ?
#
loop_
_entity_poly.entity_id
_entity_poly.type
_entity_poly.pdbx_seq_one_letter_code
_entity_poly.pdbx_strand_id
1 'polypeptide(L)'
;MPKKRINIAVSGLNAIDSPGPGIPVIRALRESAVFDVRIIGLAYEALEPGIYMHDLVDKTYQIPLPTAGADHLLNRLRYIDGIEQLDVIIPNFDAELFNFIRLADVLDQEMGIKTCLPTMEQFEARQKVNLEAYGKLHGIRIPKSKSISRHSEIASLAPDFQYPLVVKGKFYDAFVAYTPEQVQTYFNKITAKWGLPVLIQEFIHGQEVNVTALGDGKGGMIGAVPMRKQYITDKGKAWSGISIDDKKLIEMAGRLFETSRWRGGLELEVIRTDEDVYYLIEINPRFPAWIYLAVGCGQNHPEALVRMALGEEVEAFESYDVGKLFIRYSYDMIVGLDEFMNISTQGEL
;
A
#
# COMPACT_ATOMS: atom_id res chain seq x y z
N MET A 1 29.25 3.17 -14.84
CA MET A 1 28.82 4.51 -15.34
C MET A 1 28.48 5.36 -14.14
N PRO A 2 28.60 6.69 -14.20
CA PRO A 2 28.12 7.54 -13.12
C PRO A 2 26.60 7.35 -12.96
N LYS A 3 26.12 7.34 -11.70
CA LYS A 3 24.68 7.23 -11.41
C LYS A 3 23.96 8.49 -11.93
N LYS A 4 22.75 8.31 -12.45
CA LYS A 4 21.89 9.41 -12.89
C LYS A 4 21.29 10.09 -11.66
N ARG A 5 21.50 11.42 -11.53
CA ARG A 5 20.89 12.19 -10.45
C ARG A 5 19.39 12.35 -10.70
N ILE A 6 18.60 12.17 -9.65
CA ILE A 6 17.13 12.22 -9.72
C ILE A 6 16.54 12.72 -8.39
N ASN A 7 15.50 13.55 -8.48
CA ASN A 7 14.76 14.09 -7.35
C ASN A 7 13.43 13.36 -7.20
N ILE A 8 13.27 12.62 -6.09
CA ILE A 8 12.11 11.76 -5.88
C ILE A 8 11.35 12.21 -4.64
N ALA A 9 10.06 12.52 -4.80
CA ALA A 9 9.18 12.78 -3.68
C ALA A 9 8.51 11.49 -3.19
N VAL A 10 8.51 11.25 -1.88
CA VAL A 10 7.98 10.02 -1.27
C VAL A 10 7.13 10.39 -0.06
N SER A 11 5.89 9.91 0.00
CA SER A 11 5.02 10.00 1.18
C SER A 11 5.10 8.76 2.05
N GLY A 12 4.35 8.74 3.16
CA GLY A 12 4.30 7.57 4.05
C GLY A 12 5.42 7.54 5.09
N LEU A 13 5.79 8.71 5.61
CA LEU A 13 6.87 8.89 6.59
C LEU A 13 6.46 8.59 8.03
N ASN A 14 5.20 8.29 8.27
CA ASN A 14 4.62 8.04 9.59
C ASN A 14 5.04 6.68 10.18
N ALA A 15 4.87 6.55 11.51
CA ALA A 15 5.11 5.29 12.23
C ALA A 15 4.10 5.07 13.36
N ILE A 16 2.82 5.37 13.12
CA ILE A 16 1.75 5.09 14.08
C ILE A 16 1.44 3.58 14.06
N ASP A 17 1.56 2.89 15.19
CA ASP A 17 1.39 1.45 15.37
C ASP A 17 2.49 0.59 14.68
N SER A 18 2.93 0.95 13.48
CA SER A 18 4.10 0.38 12.81
C SER A 18 4.61 1.37 11.75
N PRO A 19 5.88 1.30 11.34
CA PRO A 19 6.41 2.15 10.29
C PRO A 19 5.56 2.10 9.02
N GLY A 20 5.30 3.28 8.44
CA GLY A 20 4.64 3.43 7.15
C GLY A 20 5.52 2.91 5.99
N PRO A 21 4.96 2.80 4.77
CA PRO A 21 5.71 2.28 3.62
C PRO A 21 6.77 3.24 3.05
N GLY A 22 6.72 4.53 3.35
CA GLY A 22 7.64 5.51 2.76
C GLY A 22 9.11 5.27 3.11
N ILE A 23 9.43 5.05 4.38
CA ILE A 23 10.82 4.82 4.80
C ILE A 23 11.43 3.55 4.18
N PRO A 24 10.75 2.37 4.14
CA PRO A 24 11.25 1.22 3.38
C PRO A 24 11.45 1.49 1.88
N VAL A 25 10.57 2.28 1.24
CA VAL A 25 10.73 2.72 -0.16
C VAL A 25 11.97 3.59 -0.31
N ILE A 26 12.16 4.58 0.56
CA ILE A 26 13.33 5.47 0.56
C ILE A 26 14.63 4.67 0.73
N ARG A 27 14.67 3.73 1.67
CA ARG A 27 15.83 2.84 1.87
C ARG A 27 16.16 2.06 0.59
N ALA A 28 15.15 1.50 -0.06
CA ALA A 28 15.32 0.80 -1.33
C ALA A 28 15.90 1.70 -2.43
N LEU A 29 15.44 2.95 -2.52
CA LEU A 29 15.94 3.94 -3.48
C LEU A 29 17.37 4.38 -3.17
N ARG A 30 17.74 4.54 -1.90
CA ARG A 30 19.13 4.85 -1.47
C ARG A 30 20.12 3.74 -1.85
N GLU A 31 19.67 2.49 -1.95
CA GLU A 31 20.47 1.35 -2.40
C GLU A 31 20.49 1.18 -3.93
N SER A 32 19.86 2.08 -4.69
CA SER A 32 19.86 2.01 -6.14
C SER A 32 21.27 1.95 -6.71
N ALA A 33 21.49 1.01 -7.63
CA ALA A 33 22.73 0.93 -8.39
C ALA A 33 22.76 1.93 -9.57
N VAL A 34 21.58 2.42 -9.99
CA VAL A 34 21.40 3.25 -11.20
C VAL A 34 21.30 4.73 -10.88
N PHE A 35 20.63 5.09 -9.77
CA PHE A 35 20.32 6.45 -9.43
C PHE A 35 21.13 6.99 -8.25
N ASP A 36 21.55 8.26 -8.38
CA ASP A 36 21.95 9.13 -7.26
C ASP A 36 20.73 9.95 -6.85
N VAL A 37 20.06 9.48 -5.79
CA VAL A 37 18.73 9.99 -5.42
C VAL A 37 18.80 11.15 -4.44
N ARG A 38 18.10 12.25 -4.73
CA ARG A 38 17.69 13.26 -3.76
C ARG A 38 16.25 12.94 -3.34
N ILE A 39 16.04 12.73 -2.06
CA ILE A 39 14.74 12.33 -1.49
C ILE A 39 14.04 13.54 -0.88
N ILE A 40 12.85 13.82 -1.37
CA ILE A 40 11.93 14.81 -0.83
C ILE A 40 10.82 14.10 -0.09
N GLY A 41 10.78 14.23 1.23
CA GLY A 41 9.74 13.67 2.07
C GLY A 41 8.44 14.48 1.97
N LEU A 42 7.30 13.81 1.75
CA LEU A 42 5.97 14.39 1.80
C LEU A 42 5.26 13.91 3.06
N ALA A 43 5.02 14.81 4.02
CA ALA A 43 4.44 14.50 5.32
C ALA A 43 3.06 15.16 5.50
N TYR A 44 2.21 14.57 6.30
CA TYR A 44 0.90 15.13 6.68
C TYR A 44 0.94 15.83 8.03
N GLU A 45 1.78 15.33 8.94
CA GLU A 45 1.86 15.80 10.32
C GLU A 45 3.32 15.99 10.75
N ALA A 46 3.57 16.99 11.61
CA ALA A 46 4.91 17.31 12.10
C ALA A 46 5.55 16.21 12.96
N LEU A 47 4.78 15.25 13.48
CA LEU A 47 5.27 14.14 14.31
C LEU A 47 5.54 12.85 13.50
N GLU A 48 5.54 12.90 12.18
CA GLU A 48 5.97 11.76 11.38
C GLU A 48 7.49 11.57 11.51
N PRO A 49 7.98 10.43 12.05
CA PRO A 49 9.41 10.29 12.36
C PRO A 49 10.32 10.36 11.14
N GLY A 50 9.82 9.98 9.95
CA GLY A 50 10.61 10.06 8.72
C GLY A 50 11.04 11.47 8.33
N ILE A 51 10.37 12.52 8.84
CA ILE A 51 10.76 13.93 8.65
C ILE A 51 12.19 14.17 9.17
N TYR A 52 12.53 13.53 10.28
CA TYR A 52 13.76 13.76 11.04
C TYR A 52 14.86 12.72 10.74
N MET A 53 14.64 11.85 9.77
CA MET A 53 15.65 10.87 9.31
C MET A 53 16.56 11.50 8.26
N HIS A 54 17.40 12.47 8.68
CA HIS A 54 18.27 13.27 7.78
C HIS A 54 19.31 12.45 7.00
N ASP A 55 19.59 11.22 7.42
CA ASP A 55 20.42 10.26 6.70
C ASP A 55 19.67 9.60 5.52
N LEU A 56 18.35 9.67 5.51
CA LEU A 56 17.48 9.08 4.50
C LEU A 56 16.73 10.12 3.66
N VAL A 57 16.29 11.22 4.27
CA VAL A 57 15.45 12.25 3.65
C VAL A 57 16.23 13.57 3.60
N ASP A 58 16.42 14.12 2.39
CA ASP A 58 17.23 15.33 2.18
C ASP A 58 16.47 16.62 2.49
N LYS A 59 15.13 16.61 2.28
CA LYS A 59 14.24 17.74 2.53
C LYS A 59 12.82 17.21 2.75
N THR A 60 12.04 17.85 3.62
CA THR A 60 10.66 17.47 3.88
C THR A 60 9.71 18.65 3.72
N TYR A 61 8.55 18.36 3.17
CA TYR A 61 7.42 19.29 3.04
C TYR A 61 6.15 18.69 3.59
N GLN A 62 5.40 19.49 4.35
CA GLN A 62 4.02 19.14 4.67
C GLN A 62 3.13 19.38 3.46
N ILE A 63 2.25 18.42 3.20
CA ILE A 63 1.23 18.46 2.17
C ILE A 63 -0.17 18.44 2.79
N PRO A 64 -1.20 18.98 2.08
CA PRO A 64 -2.57 18.95 2.56
C PRO A 64 -3.08 17.53 2.78
N LEU A 65 -3.90 17.33 3.81
CA LEU A 65 -4.57 16.05 4.04
C LEU A 65 -5.35 15.61 2.78
N PRO A 66 -5.47 14.31 2.49
CA PRO A 66 -6.20 13.83 1.31
C PRO A 66 -7.64 14.35 1.20
N THR A 67 -8.28 14.62 2.33
CA THR A 67 -9.64 15.19 2.41
C THR A 67 -9.74 16.65 1.95
N ALA A 68 -8.63 17.37 1.85
CA ALA A 68 -8.62 18.74 1.34
C ALA A 68 -8.83 18.79 -0.19
N GLY A 69 -8.66 17.66 -0.88
CA GLY A 69 -8.91 17.54 -2.31
C GLY A 69 -7.68 17.77 -3.19
N ALA A 70 -7.84 17.43 -4.47
CA ALA A 70 -6.77 17.41 -5.46
C ALA A 70 -6.19 18.81 -5.74
N ASP A 71 -7.01 19.86 -5.77
CA ASP A 71 -6.55 21.21 -6.11
C ASP A 71 -5.59 21.80 -5.07
N HIS A 72 -5.86 21.56 -3.78
CA HIS A 72 -4.96 21.98 -2.70
C HIS A 72 -3.64 21.23 -2.77
N LEU A 73 -3.70 19.93 -3.05
CA LEU A 73 -2.50 19.12 -3.25
C LEU A 73 -1.69 19.61 -4.45
N LEU A 74 -2.33 19.84 -5.59
CA LEU A 74 -1.65 20.33 -6.81
C LEU A 74 -0.94 21.67 -6.57
N ASN A 75 -1.59 22.62 -5.91
CA ASN A 75 -0.99 23.91 -5.60
C ASN A 75 0.24 23.78 -4.70
N ARG A 76 0.19 22.86 -3.71
CA ARG A 76 1.34 22.60 -2.85
C ARG A 76 2.48 21.90 -3.61
N LEU A 77 2.15 20.96 -4.49
CA LEU A 77 3.15 20.30 -5.33
C LEU A 77 3.82 21.25 -6.31
N ARG A 78 3.09 22.20 -6.90
CA ARG A 78 3.67 23.26 -7.73
C ARG A 78 4.68 24.12 -6.96
N TYR A 79 4.38 24.47 -5.71
CA TYR A 79 5.30 25.19 -4.85
C TYR A 79 6.58 24.37 -4.59
N ILE A 80 6.43 23.09 -4.23
CA ILE A 80 7.57 22.20 -3.94
C ILE A 80 8.41 22.00 -5.19
N ASP A 81 7.79 21.72 -6.33
CA ASP A 81 8.46 21.50 -7.60
C ASP A 81 9.25 22.72 -8.08
N GLY A 82 8.72 23.94 -7.88
CA GLY A 82 9.41 25.17 -8.17
C GLY A 82 10.76 25.34 -7.43
N ILE A 83 10.91 24.63 -6.30
CA ILE A 83 12.15 24.64 -5.48
C ILE A 83 13.01 23.42 -5.76
N GLU A 84 12.41 22.23 -5.74
CA GLU A 84 13.11 20.94 -5.71
C GLU A 84 13.28 20.30 -7.09
N GLN A 85 12.50 20.73 -8.11
CA GLN A 85 12.53 20.16 -9.47
C GLN A 85 12.34 18.65 -9.46
N LEU A 86 11.13 18.21 -9.10
CA LEU A 86 10.80 16.81 -8.90
C LEU A 86 10.76 16.02 -10.23
N ASP A 87 11.40 14.88 -10.27
CA ASP A 87 11.33 13.96 -11.42
C ASP A 87 10.20 12.92 -11.24
N VAL A 88 10.06 12.38 -10.03
CA VAL A 88 9.12 11.29 -9.74
C VAL A 88 8.44 11.51 -8.38
N ILE A 89 7.16 11.15 -8.28
CA ILE A 89 6.44 11.06 -7.01
C ILE A 89 5.98 9.62 -6.77
N ILE A 90 6.23 9.11 -5.57
CA ILE A 90 5.78 7.78 -5.10
C ILE A 90 4.87 7.96 -3.88
N PRO A 91 3.54 8.03 -4.07
CA PRO A 91 2.60 8.05 -2.96
C PRO A 91 2.45 6.66 -2.34
N ASN A 92 2.35 6.61 -0.99
CA ASN A 92 2.35 5.35 -0.24
C ASN A 92 1.18 5.19 0.75
N PHE A 93 0.16 6.06 0.69
CA PHE A 93 -1.06 5.90 1.47
C PHE A 93 -2.27 5.64 0.57
N ASP A 94 -3.10 4.67 0.94
CA ASP A 94 -4.34 4.38 0.21
C ASP A 94 -5.25 5.60 0.08
N ALA A 95 -5.34 6.43 1.14
CA ALA A 95 -6.21 7.60 1.17
C ALA A 95 -5.78 8.71 0.20
N GLU A 96 -4.48 8.85 -0.10
CA GLU A 96 -3.97 9.89 -1.00
C GLU A 96 -3.99 9.48 -2.47
N LEU A 97 -3.95 8.18 -2.76
CA LEU A 97 -3.83 7.65 -4.11
C LEU A 97 -4.93 8.16 -5.05
N PHE A 98 -6.16 8.31 -4.55
CA PHE A 98 -7.25 8.87 -5.34
C PHE A 98 -6.89 10.25 -5.94
N ASN A 99 -6.30 11.14 -5.12
CA ASN A 99 -5.91 12.47 -5.59
C ASN A 99 -4.70 12.40 -6.54
N PHE A 100 -3.69 11.60 -6.24
CA PHE A 100 -2.52 11.44 -7.11
C PHE A 100 -2.87 10.81 -8.46
N ILE A 101 -3.77 9.82 -8.50
CA ILE A 101 -4.25 9.22 -9.76
C ILE A 101 -4.98 10.27 -10.61
N ARG A 102 -5.84 11.09 -9.99
CA ARG A 102 -6.53 12.19 -10.70
C ARG A 102 -5.57 13.26 -11.24
N LEU A 103 -4.48 13.49 -10.55
CA LEU A 103 -3.49 14.50 -10.92
C LEU A 103 -2.39 13.98 -11.83
N ALA A 104 -2.30 12.66 -12.08
CA ALA A 104 -1.18 12.06 -12.78
C ALA A 104 -0.88 12.71 -14.14
N ASP A 105 -1.92 12.98 -14.94
CA ASP A 105 -1.76 13.62 -16.26
C ASP A 105 -1.29 15.07 -16.13
N VAL A 106 -1.81 15.83 -15.17
CA VAL A 106 -1.42 17.23 -14.92
C VAL A 106 0.02 17.30 -14.42
N LEU A 107 0.40 16.41 -13.50
CA LEU A 107 1.77 16.30 -13.00
C LEU A 107 2.76 16.02 -14.14
N ASP A 108 2.41 15.11 -15.03
CA ASP A 108 3.27 14.76 -16.18
C ASP A 108 3.33 15.88 -17.24
N GLN A 109 2.17 16.39 -17.70
CA GLN A 109 2.10 17.27 -18.84
C GLN A 109 2.48 18.72 -18.52
N GLU A 110 2.13 19.22 -17.33
CA GLU A 110 2.41 20.60 -16.93
C GLU A 110 3.72 20.78 -16.16
N MET A 111 4.10 19.75 -15.38
CA MET A 111 5.23 19.83 -14.45
C MET A 111 6.40 18.88 -14.80
N GLY A 112 6.16 17.92 -15.71
CA GLY A 112 7.16 16.90 -16.06
C GLY A 112 7.37 15.81 -14.99
N ILE A 113 6.59 15.84 -13.91
CA ILE A 113 6.70 14.91 -12.79
C ILE A 113 6.04 13.58 -13.14
N LYS A 114 6.81 12.50 -13.08
CA LYS A 114 6.34 11.16 -13.44
C LYS A 114 5.76 10.43 -12.23
N THR A 115 4.78 9.58 -12.51
CA THR A 115 4.19 8.65 -11.54
C THR A 115 4.04 7.27 -12.19
N CYS A 116 4.01 6.21 -11.38
CA CYS A 116 3.67 4.87 -11.84
C CYS A 116 2.55 4.33 -10.95
N LEU A 117 1.32 4.67 -11.30
CA LEU A 117 0.10 4.43 -10.52
C LEU A 117 -0.89 3.59 -11.32
N PRO A 118 -1.78 2.85 -10.65
CA PRO A 118 -2.92 2.21 -11.33
C PRO A 118 -3.85 3.28 -11.94
N THR A 119 -4.66 2.87 -12.89
CA THR A 119 -5.73 3.72 -13.40
C THR A 119 -6.83 3.91 -12.34
N MET A 120 -7.68 4.94 -12.50
CA MET A 120 -8.81 5.14 -11.59
C MET A 120 -9.76 3.94 -11.60
N GLU A 121 -10.00 3.33 -12.76
CA GLU A 121 -10.81 2.11 -12.89
C GLU A 121 -10.22 0.95 -12.07
N GLN A 122 -8.92 0.68 -12.20
CA GLN A 122 -8.23 -0.35 -11.40
C GLN A 122 -8.31 -0.05 -9.91
N PHE A 123 -8.10 1.22 -9.54
CA PHE A 123 -8.16 1.68 -8.15
C PHE A 123 -9.54 1.50 -7.53
N GLU A 124 -10.61 1.76 -8.26
CA GLU A 124 -11.99 1.61 -7.79
C GLU A 124 -12.44 0.14 -7.80
N ALA A 125 -12.07 -0.62 -8.82
CA ALA A 125 -12.47 -2.03 -8.96
C ALA A 125 -11.97 -2.91 -7.81
N ARG A 126 -10.78 -2.61 -7.24
CA ARG A 126 -10.18 -3.37 -6.13
C ARG A 126 -10.83 -3.11 -4.76
N GLN A 127 -11.75 -2.15 -4.64
CA GLN A 127 -12.36 -1.82 -3.36
C GLN A 127 -13.07 -3.05 -2.74
N LYS A 128 -13.02 -3.16 -1.41
CA LYS A 128 -13.56 -4.33 -0.67
C LYS A 128 -15.00 -4.69 -1.05
N VAL A 129 -15.81 -3.67 -1.34
CA VAL A 129 -17.21 -3.87 -1.76
C VAL A 129 -17.35 -4.45 -3.17
N ASN A 130 -16.34 -4.27 -4.02
CA ASN A 130 -16.29 -4.76 -5.40
C ASN A 130 -15.45 -6.03 -5.56
N LEU A 131 -14.74 -6.45 -4.50
CA LEU A 131 -13.70 -7.46 -4.59
C LEU A 131 -14.21 -8.82 -5.08
N GLU A 132 -15.44 -9.20 -4.74
CA GLU A 132 -16.05 -10.45 -5.23
C GLU A 132 -16.28 -10.43 -6.74
N ALA A 133 -16.78 -9.31 -7.28
CA ALA A 133 -16.93 -9.14 -8.73
C ALA A 133 -15.58 -9.10 -9.43
N TYR A 134 -14.61 -8.40 -8.83
CA TYR A 134 -13.22 -8.35 -9.29
C TYR A 134 -12.60 -9.75 -9.35
N GLY A 135 -12.74 -10.54 -8.30
CA GLY A 135 -12.22 -11.91 -8.28
C GLY A 135 -12.84 -12.80 -9.36
N LYS A 136 -14.16 -12.70 -9.60
CA LYS A 136 -14.84 -13.42 -10.69
C LYS A 136 -14.29 -13.03 -12.06
N LEU A 137 -14.05 -11.73 -12.29
CA LEU A 137 -13.50 -11.21 -13.55
C LEU A 137 -12.09 -11.73 -13.82
N HIS A 138 -11.26 -11.80 -12.80
CA HIS A 138 -9.84 -12.17 -12.92
C HIS A 138 -9.53 -13.64 -12.58
N GLY A 139 -10.56 -14.45 -12.31
CA GLY A 139 -10.40 -15.88 -11.98
C GLY A 139 -9.68 -16.11 -10.65
N ILE A 140 -9.87 -15.22 -9.68
CA ILE A 140 -9.28 -15.27 -8.34
C ILE A 140 -10.37 -15.55 -7.32
N ARG A 141 -10.14 -16.46 -6.39
CA ARG A 141 -11.10 -16.75 -5.32
C ARG A 141 -11.11 -15.64 -4.28
N ILE A 142 -12.31 -15.21 -3.96
CA ILE A 142 -12.60 -14.22 -2.92
C ILE A 142 -13.54 -14.88 -1.92
N PRO A 143 -13.40 -14.66 -0.60
CA PRO A 143 -14.39 -15.09 0.36
C PRO A 143 -15.75 -14.47 0.05
N LYS A 144 -16.82 -15.25 0.14
CA LYS A 144 -18.19 -14.76 -0.08
C LYS A 144 -18.46 -13.55 0.80
N SER A 145 -19.02 -12.49 0.22
CA SER A 145 -19.20 -11.21 0.90
C SER A 145 -20.57 -10.60 0.62
N LYS A 146 -21.11 -9.86 1.58
CA LYS A 146 -22.35 -9.11 1.43
C LYS A 146 -22.24 -7.75 2.11
N SER A 147 -22.51 -6.68 1.37
CA SER A 147 -22.63 -5.34 1.93
C SER A 147 -24.00 -5.16 2.56
N ILE A 148 -24.04 -4.67 3.81
CA ILE A 148 -25.28 -4.35 4.52
C ILE A 148 -25.28 -2.88 4.96
N SER A 149 -26.42 -2.26 4.84
CA SER A 149 -26.61 -0.84 5.22
C SER A 149 -27.65 -0.66 6.32
N ARG A 150 -28.37 -1.72 6.66
CA ARG A 150 -29.41 -1.71 7.68
C ARG A 150 -29.23 -2.88 8.64
N HIS A 151 -29.43 -2.62 9.90
CA HIS A 151 -29.38 -3.61 10.97
C HIS A 151 -30.32 -4.81 10.75
N SER A 152 -31.52 -4.56 10.18
CA SER A 152 -32.50 -5.62 9.87
C SER A 152 -31.97 -6.65 8.85
N GLU A 153 -30.94 -6.31 8.05
CA GLU A 153 -30.36 -7.23 7.08
C GLU A 153 -29.50 -8.32 7.72
N ILE A 154 -29.07 -8.13 8.99
CA ILE A 154 -28.29 -9.13 9.73
C ILE A 154 -29.09 -10.44 9.89
N ALA A 155 -30.39 -10.35 10.17
CA ALA A 155 -31.25 -11.53 10.30
C ALA A 155 -31.38 -12.33 8.98
N SER A 156 -31.15 -11.69 7.84
CA SER A 156 -31.23 -12.32 6.51
C SER A 156 -29.89 -12.89 6.03
N LEU A 157 -28.85 -12.91 6.85
CA LEU A 157 -27.56 -13.49 6.47
C LEU A 157 -27.62 -15.02 6.41
N ALA A 158 -28.39 -15.66 7.30
CA ALA A 158 -28.68 -17.08 7.18
C ALA A 158 -29.74 -17.32 6.07
N PRO A 159 -29.67 -18.39 5.24
CA PRO A 159 -28.72 -19.51 5.32
C PRO A 159 -27.43 -19.34 4.54
N ASP A 160 -27.20 -18.19 3.95
CA ASP A 160 -26.10 -17.97 3.01
C ASP A 160 -24.70 -17.90 3.65
N PHE A 161 -24.64 -17.57 4.94
CA PHE A 161 -23.41 -17.40 5.69
C PHE A 161 -23.39 -18.28 6.94
N GLN A 162 -22.29 -18.99 7.14
CA GLN A 162 -22.02 -19.80 8.32
C GLN A 162 -21.06 -19.07 9.27
N TYR A 163 -21.29 -19.20 10.56
CA TYR A 163 -20.37 -18.63 11.58
C TYR A 163 -19.11 -19.49 11.73
N PRO A 164 -17.96 -18.87 12.07
CA PRO A 164 -17.78 -17.43 12.31
C PRO A 164 -17.81 -16.61 11.02
N LEU A 165 -18.09 -15.30 11.15
CA LEU A 165 -18.11 -14.32 10.06
C LEU A 165 -17.11 -13.21 10.33
N VAL A 166 -16.63 -12.53 9.29
CA VAL A 166 -15.84 -11.32 9.42
C VAL A 166 -16.73 -10.11 9.12
N VAL A 167 -16.74 -9.15 10.07
CA VAL A 167 -17.46 -7.88 9.94
C VAL A 167 -16.42 -6.80 9.67
N LYS A 168 -16.43 -6.21 8.46
CA LYS A 168 -15.40 -5.27 7.98
C LYS A 168 -15.98 -3.89 7.70
N GLY A 169 -15.20 -2.85 8.02
CA GLY A 169 -15.46 -1.50 7.54
C GLY A 169 -15.05 -1.32 6.07
N LYS A 170 -15.61 -0.33 5.42
CA LYS A 170 -15.25 0.04 4.06
C LYS A 170 -13.74 0.32 3.90
N PHE A 171 -13.14 0.96 4.91
CA PHE A 171 -11.73 1.35 4.88
C PHE A 171 -10.89 0.48 5.83
N TYR A 172 -11.18 0.53 7.12
CA TYR A 172 -10.42 -0.12 8.17
C TYR A 172 -11.33 -0.89 9.11
N ASP A 173 -10.73 -1.57 10.05
CA ASP A 173 -11.32 -2.44 11.07
C ASP A 173 -11.99 -3.70 10.49
N ALA A 174 -11.66 -4.82 11.10
CA ALA A 174 -12.26 -6.12 10.84
C ALA A 174 -12.39 -6.86 12.16
N PHE A 175 -13.54 -7.50 12.40
CA PHE A 175 -13.82 -8.25 13.61
C PHE A 175 -14.40 -9.61 13.26
N VAL A 176 -13.96 -10.66 13.94
CA VAL A 176 -14.52 -11.99 13.80
C VAL A 176 -15.71 -12.12 14.74
N ALA A 177 -16.86 -12.48 14.21
CA ALA A 177 -18.12 -12.66 14.92
C ALA A 177 -18.55 -14.13 14.90
N TYR A 178 -18.82 -14.70 16.05
CA TYR A 178 -19.23 -16.09 16.23
C TYR A 178 -20.74 -16.23 16.42
N THR A 179 -21.44 -15.12 16.66
CA THR A 179 -22.89 -15.10 16.86
C THR A 179 -23.55 -13.90 16.18
N PRO A 180 -24.86 -13.94 15.91
CA PRO A 180 -25.61 -12.81 15.37
C PRO A 180 -25.48 -11.53 16.22
N GLU A 181 -25.44 -11.66 17.55
CA GLU A 181 -25.32 -10.55 18.50
C GLU A 181 -23.96 -9.87 18.37
N GLN A 182 -22.89 -10.64 18.14
CA GLN A 182 -21.56 -10.11 17.87
C GLN A 182 -21.51 -9.37 16.53
N VAL A 183 -22.14 -9.90 15.47
CA VAL A 183 -22.28 -9.18 14.19
C VAL A 183 -22.95 -7.83 14.40
N GLN A 184 -24.04 -7.79 15.17
CA GLN A 184 -24.76 -6.58 15.50
C GLN A 184 -23.88 -5.56 16.25
N THR A 185 -23.14 -6.05 17.24
CA THR A 185 -22.20 -5.20 18.02
C THR A 185 -21.14 -4.59 17.12
N TYR A 186 -20.51 -5.39 16.27
CA TYR A 186 -19.47 -4.91 15.36
C TYR A 186 -20.02 -4.05 14.22
N PHE A 187 -21.22 -4.35 13.72
CA PHE A 187 -21.91 -3.48 12.78
C PHE A 187 -22.08 -2.06 13.34
N ASN A 188 -22.57 -1.93 14.57
CA ASN A 188 -22.77 -0.64 15.23
C ASN A 188 -21.41 0.08 15.46
N LYS A 189 -20.39 -0.66 15.91
CA LYS A 189 -19.05 -0.11 16.15
C LYS A 189 -18.41 0.43 14.88
N ILE A 190 -18.50 -0.33 13.77
CA ILE A 190 -17.96 0.06 12.47
C ILE A 190 -18.74 1.23 11.89
N THR A 191 -20.08 1.19 11.94
CA THR A 191 -20.93 2.26 11.42
C THR A 191 -20.66 3.58 12.14
N ALA A 192 -20.50 3.56 13.45
CA ALA A 192 -20.20 4.77 14.23
C ALA A 192 -18.84 5.41 13.85
N LYS A 193 -17.87 4.60 13.43
CA LYS A 193 -16.51 5.07 13.15
C LYS A 193 -16.27 5.36 11.66
N TRP A 194 -16.80 4.53 10.78
CA TRP A 194 -16.47 4.51 9.35
C TRP A 194 -17.68 4.74 8.44
N GLY A 195 -18.90 4.78 8.99
CA GLY A 195 -20.13 4.90 8.24
C GLY A 195 -20.55 3.59 7.56
N LEU A 196 -21.49 3.71 6.63
CA LEU A 196 -22.06 2.60 5.84
C LEU A 196 -21.47 2.58 4.42
N PRO A 197 -21.52 1.43 3.71
CA PRO A 197 -21.99 0.13 4.18
C PRO A 197 -20.97 -0.59 5.06
N VAL A 198 -21.41 -1.61 5.81
CA VAL A 198 -20.58 -2.59 6.50
C VAL A 198 -20.53 -3.86 5.66
N LEU A 199 -19.36 -4.46 5.51
CA LEU A 199 -19.16 -5.70 4.76
C LEU A 199 -19.19 -6.89 5.73
N ILE A 200 -20.05 -7.84 5.45
CA ILE A 200 -20.06 -9.17 6.10
C ILE A 200 -19.39 -10.13 5.14
N GLN A 201 -18.42 -10.88 5.63
CA GLN A 201 -17.62 -11.78 4.82
C GLN A 201 -17.49 -13.15 5.49
N GLU A 202 -17.48 -14.19 4.69
CA GLU A 202 -17.15 -15.55 5.10
C GLU A 202 -15.78 -15.57 5.79
N PHE A 203 -15.69 -16.28 6.91
CA PHE A 203 -14.42 -16.49 7.59
C PHE A 203 -13.71 -17.70 6.97
N ILE A 204 -12.54 -17.46 6.40
CA ILE A 204 -11.71 -18.53 5.84
C ILE A 204 -10.68 -18.96 6.89
N HIS A 205 -10.71 -20.25 7.25
CA HIS A 205 -9.68 -20.85 8.08
C HIS A 205 -8.40 -21.04 7.26
N GLY A 206 -7.27 -20.59 7.79
CA GLY A 206 -6.00 -20.73 7.10
C GLY A 206 -4.94 -19.78 7.61
N GLN A 207 -3.82 -19.73 6.92
CA GLN A 207 -2.69 -18.88 7.20
C GLN A 207 -2.69 -17.66 6.27
N GLU A 208 -2.52 -16.48 6.85
CA GLU A 208 -2.36 -15.27 6.06
C GLU A 208 -0.95 -15.25 5.42
N VAL A 209 -0.92 -15.10 4.11
CA VAL A 209 0.26 -14.92 3.29
C VAL A 209 0.07 -13.69 2.40
N ASN A 210 1.13 -12.92 2.24
CA ASN A 210 1.07 -11.69 1.46
C ASN A 210 2.05 -11.79 0.28
N VAL A 211 1.82 -11.04 -0.77
CA VAL A 211 2.79 -10.85 -1.83
C VAL A 211 2.88 -9.37 -2.18
N THR A 212 4.09 -8.82 -2.17
CA THR A 212 4.37 -7.54 -2.82
C THR A 212 4.73 -7.80 -4.27
N ALA A 213 4.15 -7.05 -5.19
CA ALA A 213 4.42 -7.22 -6.60
C ALA A 213 4.39 -5.89 -7.35
N LEU A 214 4.98 -5.89 -8.55
CA LEU A 214 5.10 -4.72 -9.42
C LEU A 214 4.66 -5.08 -10.83
N GLY A 215 3.71 -4.32 -11.40
CA GLY A 215 3.18 -4.50 -12.74
C GLY A 215 3.54 -3.38 -13.70
N ASP A 216 3.71 -3.73 -14.98
CA ASP A 216 4.12 -2.82 -16.05
C ASP A 216 2.97 -2.02 -16.68
N GLY A 217 1.72 -2.32 -16.31
CA GLY A 217 0.53 -1.72 -16.92
C GLY A 217 0.14 -2.32 -18.29
N LYS A 218 0.88 -3.31 -18.78
CA LYS A 218 0.65 -3.97 -20.08
C LYS A 218 0.24 -5.45 -19.93
N GLY A 219 0.25 -5.95 -18.69
CA GLY A 219 -0.05 -7.33 -18.32
C GLY A 219 1.17 -8.11 -17.82
N GLY A 220 2.36 -7.52 -17.87
CA GLY A 220 3.57 -8.10 -17.33
C GLY A 220 3.73 -7.86 -15.83
N MET A 221 4.20 -8.87 -15.12
CA MET A 221 4.65 -8.79 -13.73
C MET A 221 6.17 -8.64 -13.72
N ILE A 222 6.66 -7.49 -13.26
CA ILE A 222 8.10 -7.17 -13.19
C ILE A 222 8.77 -7.89 -12.03
N GLY A 223 8.09 -8.00 -10.91
CA GLY A 223 8.62 -8.69 -9.74
C GLY A 223 7.52 -9.06 -8.76
N ALA A 224 7.80 -10.09 -7.93
CA ALA A 224 6.92 -10.50 -6.86
C ALA A 224 7.71 -11.24 -5.77
N VAL A 225 7.44 -10.92 -4.51
CA VAL A 225 8.05 -11.59 -3.35
C VAL A 225 6.95 -11.97 -2.37
N PRO A 226 6.65 -13.27 -2.22
CA PRO A 226 5.73 -13.79 -1.20
C PRO A 226 6.33 -13.72 0.20
N MET A 227 5.49 -13.40 1.17
CA MET A 227 5.87 -13.30 2.57
C MET A 227 4.80 -13.92 3.46
N ARG A 228 5.22 -14.59 4.51
CA ARG A 228 4.37 -15.04 5.61
C ARG A 228 4.66 -14.22 6.85
N LYS A 229 3.61 -13.64 7.45
CA LYS A 229 3.72 -12.93 8.72
C LYS A 229 4.16 -13.91 9.82
N GLN A 230 5.17 -13.53 10.60
CA GLN A 230 5.66 -14.31 11.76
C GLN A 230 5.12 -13.74 13.07
N TYR A 231 5.04 -12.42 13.14
CA TYR A 231 4.50 -11.70 14.28
C TYR A 231 3.70 -10.49 13.77
N ILE A 232 2.56 -10.23 14.41
CA ILE A 232 1.66 -9.13 14.03
C ILE A 232 1.39 -8.22 15.22
N THR A 233 1.08 -6.96 14.96
CA THR A 233 0.55 -6.02 15.96
C THR A 233 -0.91 -6.34 16.27
N ASP A 234 -1.47 -5.74 17.33
CA ASP A 234 -2.90 -5.88 17.69
C ASP A 234 -3.85 -5.45 16.56
N LYS A 235 -3.36 -4.66 15.59
CA LYS A 235 -4.11 -4.24 14.41
C LYS A 235 -3.85 -5.12 13.16
N GLY A 236 -3.16 -6.27 13.34
CA GLY A 236 -2.89 -7.22 12.26
C GLY A 236 -1.76 -6.83 11.31
N LYS A 237 -1.02 -5.73 11.58
CA LYS A 237 0.12 -5.35 10.74
C LYS A 237 1.32 -6.24 11.02
N ALA A 238 2.05 -6.61 9.97
CA ALA A 238 3.26 -7.41 10.11
C ALA A 238 4.34 -6.66 10.89
N TRP A 239 4.77 -7.21 12.03
CA TRP A 239 5.92 -6.75 12.80
C TRP A 239 7.20 -7.52 12.43
N SER A 240 7.05 -8.78 12.08
CA SER A 240 8.08 -9.58 11.42
C SER A 240 7.47 -10.49 10.37
N GLY A 241 8.25 -10.85 9.36
CA GLY A 241 7.81 -11.76 8.31
C GLY A 241 9.00 -12.40 7.61
N ILE A 242 8.73 -13.49 6.91
CA ILE A 242 9.73 -14.28 6.20
C ILE A 242 9.31 -14.48 4.75
N SER A 243 10.24 -14.33 3.81
CA SER A 243 10.01 -14.71 2.41
C SER A 243 9.86 -16.23 2.28
N ILE A 244 8.88 -16.67 1.52
CA ILE A 244 8.52 -18.08 1.36
C ILE A 244 8.55 -18.50 -0.11
N ASP A 245 8.83 -19.79 -0.36
CA ASP A 245 8.63 -20.38 -1.68
C ASP A 245 7.15 -20.74 -1.85
N ASP A 246 6.42 -19.90 -2.59
CA ASP A 246 4.99 -20.12 -2.85
C ASP A 246 4.66 -19.80 -4.32
N LYS A 247 4.84 -20.80 -5.17
CA LYS A 247 4.62 -20.71 -6.61
C LYS A 247 3.16 -20.40 -6.97
N LYS A 248 2.20 -20.96 -6.23
CA LYS A 248 0.77 -20.72 -6.49
C LYS A 248 0.39 -19.28 -6.19
N LEU A 249 0.97 -18.68 -5.15
CA LEU A 249 0.76 -17.26 -4.84
C LEU A 249 1.37 -16.35 -5.92
N ILE A 250 2.56 -16.70 -6.43
CA ILE A 250 3.18 -16.01 -7.58
C ILE A 250 2.32 -16.15 -8.84
N GLU A 251 1.82 -17.36 -9.16
CA GLU A 251 0.95 -17.58 -10.29
C GLU A 251 -0.37 -16.80 -10.19
N MET A 252 -0.94 -16.72 -8.97
CA MET A 252 -2.14 -15.92 -8.71
C MET A 252 -1.87 -14.42 -8.95
N ALA A 253 -0.73 -13.90 -8.46
CA ALA A 253 -0.32 -12.52 -8.71
C ALA A 253 -0.09 -12.28 -10.21
N GLY A 254 0.61 -13.17 -10.90
CA GLY A 254 0.84 -13.10 -12.36
C GLY A 254 -0.46 -13.04 -13.15
N ARG A 255 -1.43 -13.90 -12.82
CA ARG A 255 -2.78 -13.88 -13.45
C ARG A 255 -3.50 -12.55 -13.23
N LEU A 256 -3.38 -11.98 -12.03
CA LEU A 256 -3.97 -10.67 -11.74
C LEU A 256 -3.37 -9.61 -12.66
N PHE A 257 -2.04 -9.55 -12.81
CA PHE A 257 -1.39 -8.60 -13.71
C PHE A 257 -1.78 -8.80 -15.16
N GLU A 258 -1.74 -10.04 -15.65
CA GLU A 258 -2.10 -10.40 -17.01
C GLU A 258 -3.52 -9.93 -17.37
N THR A 259 -4.49 -10.17 -16.49
CA THR A 259 -5.90 -9.90 -16.77
C THR A 259 -6.34 -8.48 -16.44
N SER A 260 -5.78 -7.85 -15.38
CA SER A 260 -6.12 -6.49 -14.98
C SER A 260 -5.26 -5.42 -15.62
N ARG A 261 -4.11 -5.80 -16.21
CA ARG A 261 -3.07 -4.86 -16.69
C ARG A 261 -2.68 -3.81 -15.63
N TRP A 262 -2.58 -4.26 -14.39
CA TRP A 262 -2.24 -3.38 -13.28
C TRP A 262 -0.90 -2.68 -13.49
N ARG A 263 -0.87 -1.36 -13.23
CA ARG A 263 0.34 -0.55 -13.31
C ARG A 263 0.79 -0.13 -11.92
N GLY A 264 2.09 -0.30 -11.65
CA GLY A 264 2.69 0.11 -10.37
C GLY A 264 2.74 -0.99 -9.33
N GLY A 265 3.16 -0.60 -8.11
CA GLY A 265 3.27 -1.52 -6.98
C GLY A 265 1.92 -1.89 -6.37
N LEU A 266 1.85 -3.09 -5.82
CA LEU A 266 0.72 -3.52 -5.01
C LEU A 266 1.14 -4.51 -3.92
N GLU A 267 0.25 -4.72 -2.96
CA GLU A 267 0.29 -5.85 -2.04
C GLU A 267 -1.02 -6.62 -2.15
N LEU A 268 -0.93 -7.94 -2.29
CA LEU A 268 -2.07 -8.83 -2.14
C LEU A 268 -2.03 -9.47 -0.76
N GLU A 269 -3.14 -9.39 -0.02
CA GLU A 269 -3.35 -10.11 1.24
C GLU A 269 -4.23 -11.31 0.97
N VAL A 270 -3.77 -12.48 1.34
CA VAL A 270 -4.35 -13.77 0.95
C VAL A 270 -4.43 -14.71 2.14
N ILE A 271 -5.53 -15.44 2.27
CA ILE A 271 -5.59 -16.60 3.18
C ILE A 271 -5.33 -17.86 2.37
N ARG A 272 -4.33 -18.63 2.79
CA ARG A 272 -4.05 -19.97 2.29
C ARG A 272 -4.62 -20.99 3.27
N THR A 273 -5.56 -21.83 2.81
CA THR A 273 -6.15 -22.90 3.63
C THR A 273 -5.20 -24.08 3.78
N ASP A 274 -5.52 -25.02 4.68
CA ASP A 274 -4.76 -26.25 4.87
C ASP A 274 -4.83 -27.18 3.62
N GLU A 275 -5.88 -27.04 2.80
CA GLU A 275 -6.02 -27.74 1.51
C GLU A 275 -5.30 -27.00 0.36
N ASP A 276 -4.47 -26.01 0.70
CA ASP A 276 -3.67 -25.24 -0.27
C ASP A 276 -4.52 -24.47 -1.30
N VAL A 277 -5.67 -23.97 -0.84
CA VAL A 277 -6.57 -23.07 -1.57
C VAL A 277 -6.33 -21.64 -1.13
N TYR A 278 -6.26 -20.71 -2.09
CA TYR A 278 -5.93 -19.31 -1.85
C TYR A 278 -7.14 -18.42 -2.04
N TYR A 279 -7.42 -17.58 -1.04
CA TYR A 279 -8.49 -16.58 -1.05
C TYR A 279 -7.91 -15.18 -0.90
N LEU A 280 -8.06 -14.35 -1.91
CA LEU A 280 -7.66 -12.94 -1.85
C LEU A 280 -8.65 -12.18 -0.96
N ILE A 281 -8.12 -11.51 0.06
CA ILE A 281 -8.93 -10.77 1.04
C ILE A 281 -8.79 -9.25 0.93
N GLU A 282 -7.68 -8.76 0.35
CA GLU A 282 -7.44 -7.33 0.14
C GLU A 282 -6.38 -7.08 -0.95
N ILE A 283 -6.53 -5.98 -1.69
CA ILE A 283 -5.51 -5.43 -2.59
C ILE A 283 -5.14 -4.03 -2.10
N ASN A 284 -3.90 -3.86 -1.66
CA ASN A 284 -3.34 -2.55 -1.33
C ASN A 284 -2.65 -1.98 -2.59
N PRO A 285 -3.11 -0.85 -3.16
CA PRO A 285 -2.66 -0.35 -4.47
C PRO A 285 -1.35 0.45 -4.37
N ARG A 286 -0.45 0.05 -3.51
CA ARG A 286 0.83 0.69 -3.20
C ARG A 286 1.79 -0.34 -2.62
N PHE A 287 3.05 0.03 -2.46
CA PHE A 287 4.00 -0.82 -1.76
C PHE A 287 3.61 -1.04 -0.29
N PRO A 288 3.80 -2.26 0.25
CA PRO A 288 3.59 -2.50 1.67
C PRO A 288 4.71 -1.90 2.54
N ALA A 289 4.42 -1.69 3.81
CA ALA A 289 5.40 -1.23 4.77
C ALA A 289 6.56 -2.21 5.02
N TRP A 290 6.52 -3.40 4.46
CA TRP A 290 7.58 -4.40 4.48
C TRP A 290 8.31 -4.56 3.14
N ILE A 291 8.10 -3.63 2.18
CA ILE A 291 8.69 -3.70 0.83
C ILE A 291 10.21 -3.87 0.82
N TYR A 292 10.90 -3.39 1.85
CA TYR A 292 12.35 -3.54 1.94
C TYR A 292 12.81 -5.01 2.08
N LEU A 293 11.91 -5.93 2.47
CA LEU A 293 12.16 -7.36 2.39
C LEU A 293 12.43 -7.80 0.93
N ALA A 294 11.71 -7.25 -0.04
CA ALA A 294 11.92 -7.58 -1.45
C ALA A 294 13.35 -7.19 -1.90
N VAL A 295 13.88 -6.06 -1.44
CA VAL A 295 15.28 -5.68 -1.69
C VAL A 295 16.22 -6.70 -1.08
N GLY A 296 15.99 -7.10 0.18
CA GLY A 296 16.76 -8.15 0.84
C GLY A 296 16.66 -9.53 0.17
N CYS A 297 15.63 -9.74 -0.64
CA CYS A 297 15.45 -10.95 -1.47
C CYS A 297 15.98 -10.80 -2.91
N GLY A 298 16.66 -9.68 -3.23
CA GLY A 298 17.26 -9.45 -4.55
C GLY A 298 16.36 -8.73 -5.55
N GLN A 299 15.18 -8.24 -5.15
CA GLN A 299 14.25 -7.52 -6.03
C GLN A 299 14.01 -6.09 -5.52
N ASN A 300 14.66 -5.09 -6.10
CA ASN A 300 14.42 -3.69 -5.76
C ASN A 300 13.22 -3.13 -6.56
N HIS A 301 12.00 -3.43 -6.11
CA HIS A 301 10.77 -2.97 -6.74
C HIS A 301 10.65 -1.44 -6.78
N PRO A 302 11.00 -0.65 -5.73
CA PRO A 302 10.99 0.80 -5.80
C PRO A 302 11.91 1.39 -6.89
N GLU A 303 13.12 0.86 -7.08
CA GLU A 303 14.00 1.28 -8.17
C GLU A 303 13.38 0.95 -9.54
N ALA A 304 12.88 -0.28 -9.70
CA ALA A 304 12.21 -0.72 -10.92
C ALA A 304 10.98 0.15 -11.26
N LEU A 305 10.18 0.54 -10.24
CA LEU A 305 9.05 1.45 -10.40
C LEU A 305 9.49 2.82 -10.92
N VAL A 306 10.57 3.40 -10.37
CA VAL A 306 11.11 4.68 -10.82
C VAL A 306 11.57 4.60 -12.28
N ARG A 307 12.28 3.54 -12.67
CA ARG A 307 12.69 3.32 -14.06
C ARG A 307 11.50 3.25 -15.00
N MET A 308 10.45 2.50 -14.64
CA MET A 308 9.21 2.44 -15.42
C MET A 308 8.49 3.79 -15.50
N ALA A 309 8.46 4.56 -14.40
CA ALA A 309 7.88 5.90 -14.39
C ALA A 309 8.59 6.84 -15.39
N LEU A 310 9.91 6.70 -15.51
CA LEU A 310 10.73 7.45 -16.47
C LEU A 310 10.64 6.92 -17.91
N GLY A 311 9.86 5.88 -18.16
CA GLY A 311 9.68 5.29 -19.50
C GLY A 311 10.80 4.33 -19.90
N GLU A 312 11.66 3.91 -18.97
CA GLU A 312 12.70 2.91 -19.23
C GLU A 312 12.09 1.51 -19.29
N GLU A 313 12.62 0.65 -20.16
CA GLU A 313 12.31 -0.78 -20.12
C GLU A 313 12.98 -1.42 -18.92
N VAL A 314 12.21 -2.21 -18.16
CA VAL A 314 12.66 -2.95 -16.99
C VAL A 314 12.41 -4.42 -17.23
N GLU A 315 13.48 -5.20 -17.20
CA GLU A 315 13.38 -6.66 -17.27
C GLU A 315 12.74 -7.21 -15.99
N ALA A 316 11.93 -8.23 -16.15
CA ALA A 316 11.34 -8.91 -14.99
C ALA A 316 12.42 -9.63 -14.17
N PHE A 317 12.27 -9.57 -12.84
CA PHE A 317 13.13 -10.33 -11.95
C PHE A 317 12.87 -11.84 -12.11
N GLU A 318 13.91 -12.61 -12.35
CA GLU A 318 13.80 -14.05 -12.60
C GLU A 318 13.59 -14.87 -11.32
N SER A 319 14.09 -14.38 -10.17
CA SER A 319 14.08 -15.10 -8.90
C SER A 319 14.09 -14.16 -7.70
N TYR A 320 13.88 -14.71 -6.53
CA TYR A 320 14.03 -14.04 -5.25
C TYR A 320 14.58 -15.02 -4.18
N ASP A 321 15.24 -14.48 -3.17
CA ASP A 321 15.75 -15.27 -2.06
C ASP A 321 14.63 -15.67 -1.10
N VAL A 322 14.52 -16.97 -0.82
CA VAL A 322 13.61 -17.55 0.16
C VAL A 322 14.29 -17.63 1.53
N GLY A 323 13.51 -17.49 2.62
CA GLY A 323 14.00 -17.60 3.99
C GLY A 323 14.63 -16.33 4.55
N LYS A 324 14.51 -15.19 3.86
CA LYS A 324 14.90 -13.88 4.42
C LYS A 324 13.85 -13.39 5.40
N LEU A 325 14.27 -12.95 6.57
CA LEU A 325 13.41 -12.36 7.59
C LEU A 325 13.59 -10.85 7.62
N PHE A 326 12.48 -10.12 7.80
CA PHE A 326 12.54 -8.80 8.40
C PHE A 326 12.02 -8.86 9.83
N ILE A 327 12.65 -8.08 10.71
CA ILE A 327 12.25 -7.89 12.10
C ILE A 327 12.24 -6.39 12.34
N ARG A 328 11.10 -5.85 12.77
CA ARG A 328 10.98 -4.44 13.14
C ARG A 328 11.46 -4.23 14.56
N TYR A 329 11.99 -3.06 14.80
CA TYR A 329 12.30 -2.55 16.12
C TYR A 329 11.89 -1.07 16.19
N SER A 330 11.71 -0.54 17.38
CA SER A 330 11.45 0.88 17.61
C SER A 330 12.52 1.46 18.52
N TYR A 331 12.85 2.71 18.29
CA TYR A 331 13.73 3.51 19.12
C TYR A 331 13.24 4.95 19.16
N ASP A 332 13.64 5.69 20.19
CA ASP A 332 13.30 7.10 20.32
C ASP A 332 14.24 7.94 19.44
N MET A 333 13.66 8.89 18.70
CA MET A 333 14.41 9.92 18.00
C MET A 333 14.40 11.19 18.84
N ILE A 334 15.58 11.74 19.10
CA ILE A 334 15.71 13.03 19.82
C ILE A 334 15.85 14.12 18.78
N VAL A 335 14.89 15.02 18.76
CA VAL A 335 14.72 16.09 17.78
C VAL A 335 14.79 17.44 18.48
N GLY A 336 15.44 18.43 17.85
CA GLY A 336 15.47 19.80 18.32
C GLY A 336 14.09 20.48 18.23
N LEU A 337 13.77 21.33 19.21
CA LEU A 337 12.51 22.07 19.18
C LEU A 337 12.42 23.01 17.97
N ASP A 338 13.53 23.54 17.50
CA ASP A 338 13.64 24.39 16.33
C ASP A 338 13.24 23.65 15.04
N GLU A 339 13.69 22.41 14.85
CA GLU A 339 13.28 21.58 13.72
C GLU A 339 11.76 21.29 13.75
N PHE A 340 11.24 20.89 14.92
CA PHE A 340 9.81 20.67 15.10
C PHE A 340 8.99 21.96 14.85
N MET A 341 9.48 23.11 15.30
CA MET A 341 8.83 24.39 15.04
C MET A 341 8.84 24.77 13.57
N ASN A 342 9.95 24.54 12.87
CA ASN A 342 10.05 24.82 11.43
C ASN A 342 9.03 24.02 10.63
N ILE A 343 9.00 22.70 10.79
CA ILE A 343 8.02 21.89 10.05
C ILE A 343 6.58 22.24 10.44
N SER A 344 6.31 22.53 11.73
CA SER A 344 4.95 22.82 12.22
C SER A 344 4.42 24.18 11.77
N THR A 345 5.28 25.19 11.60
CA THR A 345 4.86 26.57 11.28
C THR A 345 5.09 26.96 9.83
N GLN A 346 6.14 26.46 9.21
CA GLN A 346 6.51 26.78 7.82
C GLN A 346 6.09 25.65 6.85
N GLY A 347 5.84 24.43 7.38
CA GLY A 347 5.48 23.27 6.59
C GLY A 347 6.67 22.70 5.79
N GLU A 348 7.92 22.96 6.24
CA GLU A 348 9.13 22.47 5.60
C GLU A 348 10.31 22.36 6.56
N LEU A 349 11.18 21.38 6.32
CA LEU A 349 12.40 21.11 7.08
C LEU A 349 13.52 20.61 6.15
#